data_f114e5672e407942d6c31c579c753b21
#
_entry.id   f114e5672e407942d6c31c579c753b21
#
_cell.length_a   1.000
_cell.length_b   1.000
_cell.length_c   1.000
_cell.angle_alpha   90.00
_cell.angle_beta   90.00
_cell.angle_gamma   90.00
#
_symmetry.space_group_name_H-M   'P 1'
#
loop_
_entity.id
_entity.type
_entity.pdbx_description
1 polymer ?
#
loop_
_entity_poly.entity_id
_entity_poly.type
_entity_poly.pdbx_seq_one_letter_code
_entity_poly.pdbx_strand_id
1 'polypeptide(L)'
;MKAYLLRKLTKKHSVDFDIKNAKNILFLRYDRIGDMVITTSVFRELKRVYPHIKIYVLASKKNKDVLINNLYVDKIIINYKNNIFGDLSSLLKLRKQKIDVCVEFDHSVIPHAIIRLRIINPKKIISIHKDGRYGVRGSELQLYDYFTKKDKKSHFGKIW
;
A
#
# COMPACT_ATOMS: atom_id res chain seq x y z
N MET A 1 6.71 -24.09 8.41
CA MET A 1 7.39 -23.51 7.24
C MET A 1 6.85 -22.12 6.86
N LYS A 2 5.54 -21.93 6.59
CA LYS A 2 4.95 -20.62 6.19
C LYS A 2 5.19 -19.49 7.20
N ALA A 3 5.00 -19.73 8.49
CA ALA A 3 5.20 -18.71 9.54
C ALA A 3 6.67 -18.24 9.61
N TYR A 4 7.62 -19.15 9.54
CA TYR A 4 9.05 -18.83 9.56
C TYR A 4 9.45 -17.95 8.37
N LEU A 5 9.00 -18.31 7.15
CA LEU A 5 9.26 -17.52 5.95
C LEU A 5 8.64 -16.13 6.03
N LEU A 6 7.40 -16.02 6.54
CA LEU A 6 6.73 -14.74 6.75
C LEU A 6 7.47 -13.85 7.76
N ARG A 7 7.91 -14.41 8.90
CA ARG A 7 8.71 -13.67 9.88
C ARG A 7 10.02 -13.15 9.27
N LYS A 8 10.70 -13.97 8.45
CA LYS A 8 11.91 -13.53 7.74
C LYS A 8 11.63 -12.42 6.74
N LEU A 9 10.53 -12.52 5.99
CA LEU A 9 10.11 -11.50 5.02
C LEU A 9 9.58 -10.22 5.68
N THR A 10 9.12 -10.27 6.93
CA THR A 10 8.59 -9.11 7.66
C THR A 10 9.60 -8.46 8.60
N LYS A 11 10.89 -8.83 8.56
CA LYS A 11 11.92 -8.11 9.32
C LYS A 11 11.91 -6.63 8.97
N LYS A 12 12.18 -5.80 9.98
CA LYS A 12 12.16 -4.34 9.83
C LYS A 12 13.10 -3.90 8.70
N HIS A 13 12.58 -3.05 7.86
CA HIS A 13 13.33 -2.32 6.87
C HIS A 13 13.64 -0.95 7.47
N SER A 14 14.76 -0.82 8.19
CA SER A 14 15.07 0.45 8.85
C SER A 14 15.68 1.43 7.86
N VAL A 15 14.88 2.37 7.41
CA VAL A 15 15.36 3.58 6.74
C VAL A 15 14.97 4.75 7.64
N ASP A 16 15.95 5.55 8.05
CA ASP A 16 15.66 6.83 8.71
C ASP A 16 15.12 7.80 7.67
N PHE A 17 13.81 8.05 7.71
CA PHE A 17 13.12 8.92 6.75
C PHE A 17 11.93 9.59 7.43
N ASP A 18 11.91 10.90 7.42
CA ASP A 18 10.75 11.68 7.87
C ASP A 18 9.68 11.72 6.76
N ILE A 19 8.48 11.25 7.08
CA ILE A 19 7.33 11.21 6.16
C ILE A 19 6.98 12.59 5.62
N LYS A 20 7.23 13.66 6.37
CA LYS A 20 7.01 15.04 5.93
C LYS A 20 7.81 15.40 4.66
N ASN A 21 8.92 14.72 4.43
CA ASN A 21 9.77 14.90 3.25
C ASN A 21 9.38 13.99 2.08
N ALA A 22 8.24 13.31 2.16
CA ALA A 22 7.77 12.41 1.10
C ALA A 22 7.44 13.18 -0.18
N LYS A 23 7.94 12.66 -1.29
CA LYS A 23 7.65 13.16 -2.65
C LYS A 23 6.83 12.17 -3.45
N ASN A 24 7.05 10.87 -3.25
CA ASN A 24 6.43 9.78 -4.01
C ASN A 24 5.65 8.86 -3.05
N ILE A 25 4.34 8.90 -3.12
CA ILE A 25 3.47 8.03 -2.29
C ILE A 25 2.78 7.02 -3.20
N LEU A 26 2.84 5.75 -2.81
CA LEU A 26 2.18 4.64 -3.48
C LEU A 26 1.03 4.11 -2.64
N PHE A 27 -0.14 3.96 -3.24
CA PHE A 27 -1.28 3.27 -2.67
C PHE A 27 -1.44 1.89 -3.31
N LEU A 28 -1.43 0.83 -2.49
CA LEU A 28 -1.78 -0.53 -2.92
C LEU A 28 -3.28 -0.71 -2.79
N ARG A 29 -4.02 -0.51 -3.90
CA ARG A 29 -5.48 -0.53 -3.92
C ARG A 29 -6.01 -1.31 -5.13
N TYR A 30 -5.74 -2.61 -5.15
CA TYR A 30 -6.10 -3.51 -6.24
C TYR A 30 -7.29 -4.44 -5.93
N ASP A 31 -8.02 -4.16 -4.85
CA ASP A 31 -9.13 -4.95 -4.32
C ASP A 31 -10.49 -4.57 -4.98
N ARG A 32 -11.40 -3.95 -4.23
CA ARG A 32 -12.76 -3.66 -4.65
C ARG A 32 -12.90 -2.28 -5.29
N ILE A 33 -13.88 -2.14 -6.20
CA ILE A 33 -14.19 -0.85 -6.85
C ILE A 33 -14.64 0.19 -5.81
N GLY A 34 -15.56 -0.19 -4.90
CA GLY A 34 -16.05 0.72 -3.85
C GLY A 34 -14.96 1.26 -2.95
N ASP A 35 -14.00 0.41 -2.60
CA ASP A 35 -12.86 0.80 -1.79
C ASP A 35 -11.95 1.79 -2.54
N MET A 36 -11.79 1.64 -3.86
CA MET A 36 -11.07 2.60 -4.69
C MET A 36 -11.79 3.96 -4.71
N VAL A 37 -13.13 3.97 -4.87
CA VAL A 37 -13.94 5.19 -4.85
C VAL A 37 -13.73 5.96 -3.53
N ILE A 38 -13.82 5.28 -2.39
CA ILE A 38 -13.58 5.91 -1.08
C ILE A 38 -12.14 6.47 -0.99
N THR A 39 -11.17 5.74 -1.54
CA THR A 39 -9.76 6.16 -1.48
C THR A 39 -9.49 7.42 -2.32
N THR A 40 -10.31 7.75 -3.33
CA THR A 40 -10.12 8.99 -4.11
C THR A 40 -10.25 10.26 -3.27
N SER A 41 -11.04 10.24 -2.19
CA SER A 41 -11.14 11.36 -1.25
C SER A 41 -9.81 11.59 -0.51
N VAL A 42 -9.09 10.51 -0.19
CA VAL A 42 -7.74 10.58 0.43
C VAL A 42 -6.75 11.22 -0.54
N PHE A 43 -6.80 10.87 -1.83
CA PHE A 43 -5.92 11.49 -2.84
C PHE A 43 -6.15 12.99 -2.95
N ARG A 44 -7.42 13.41 -2.98
CA ARG A 44 -7.80 14.83 -3.01
C ARG A 44 -7.24 15.58 -1.80
N GLU A 45 -7.49 15.08 -0.58
CA GLU A 45 -7.04 15.74 0.64
C GLU A 45 -5.51 15.76 0.74
N LEU A 46 -4.84 14.69 0.32
CA LEU A 46 -3.39 14.64 0.30
C LEU A 46 -2.80 15.69 -0.66
N LYS A 47 -3.36 15.83 -1.87
CA LYS A 47 -2.94 16.88 -2.82
C LYS A 47 -3.30 18.29 -2.34
N ARG A 48 -4.41 18.46 -1.62
CA ARG A 48 -4.78 19.76 -1.04
C ARG A 48 -3.78 20.23 -0.01
N VAL A 49 -3.30 19.33 0.87
CA VAL A 49 -2.33 19.67 1.92
C VAL A 49 -0.88 19.67 1.40
N TYR A 50 -0.58 18.75 0.48
CA TYR A 50 0.77 18.54 -0.06
C TYR A 50 0.74 18.49 -1.59
N PRO A 51 0.57 19.62 -2.29
CA PRO A 51 0.39 19.65 -3.76
C PRO A 51 1.59 19.10 -4.54
N HIS A 52 2.78 19.12 -3.95
CA HIS A 52 4.01 18.64 -4.56
C HIS A 52 4.17 17.11 -4.58
N ILE A 53 3.37 16.40 -3.77
CA ILE A 53 3.45 14.93 -3.68
C ILE A 53 2.94 14.29 -4.97
N LYS A 54 3.69 13.33 -5.49
CA LYS A 54 3.25 12.44 -6.58
C LYS A 54 2.56 11.23 -6.01
N ILE A 55 1.33 10.98 -6.47
CA ILE A 55 0.49 9.85 -6.05
C ILE A 55 0.52 8.78 -7.13
N TYR A 56 1.04 7.62 -6.76
CA TYR A 56 1.04 6.39 -7.54
C TYR A 56 -0.03 5.45 -6.99
N VAL A 57 -0.74 4.75 -7.86
CA VAL A 57 -1.74 3.75 -7.44
C VAL A 57 -1.47 2.43 -8.14
N LEU A 58 -1.27 1.36 -7.38
CA LEU A 58 -1.29 0.00 -7.90
C LEU A 58 -2.75 -0.48 -7.88
N ALA A 59 -3.39 -0.42 -9.03
CA ALA A 59 -4.79 -0.75 -9.24
C ALA A 59 -4.96 -2.13 -9.91
N SER A 60 -6.12 -2.74 -9.77
CA SER A 60 -6.50 -3.91 -10.57
C SER A 60 -7.10 -3.50 -11.92
N LYS A 61 -7.18 -4.45 -12.86
CA LYS A 61 -7.92 -4.23 -14.12
C LYS A 61 -9.39 -3.85 -13.89
N LYS A 62 -9.98 -4.27 -12.76
CA LYS A 62 -11.40 -4.05 -12.45
C LYS A 62 -11.68 -2.66 -11.89
N ASN A 63 -10.74 -2.08 -11.12
CA ASN A 63 -10.98 -0.82 -10.41
C ASN A 63 -10.17 0.36 -10.95
N LYS A 64 -9.30 0.16 -11.95
CA LYS A 64 -8.51 1.23 -12.59
C LYS A 64 -9.39 2.33 -13.20
N ASP A 65 -10.58 1.96 -13.69
CA ASP A 65 -11.46 2.87 -14.40
C ASP A 65 -12.04 3.97 -13.49
N VAL A 66 -12.09 3.73 -12.17
CA VAL A 66 -12.40 4.75 -11.15
C VAL A 66 -11.38 5.91 -11.17
N LEU A 67 -10.17 5.63 -11.63
CA LEU A 67 -9.06 6.60 -11.65
C LEU A 67 -8.88 7.29 -12.98
N ILE A 68 -9.64 6.92 -14.02
CA ILE A 68 -9.62 7.59 -15.32
C ILE A 68 -10.04 9.05 -15.11
N ASN A 69 -9.24 9.99 -15.58
CA ASN A 69 -9.44 11.43 -15.41
C ASN A 69 -9.42 11.92 -13.94
N ASN A 70 -8.90 11.13 -12.99
CA ASN A 70 -8.70 11.62 -11.63
C ASN A 70 -7.49 12.55 -11.56
N LEU A 71 -7.74 13.84 -11.33
CA LEU A 71 -6.73 14.91 -11.33
C LEU A 71 -5.70 14.78 -10.21
N TYR A 72 -5.94 13.95 -9.20
CA TYR A 72 -5.09 13.81 -8.03
C TYR A 72 -4.11 12.65 -8.14
N VAL A 73 -4.28 11.76 -9.14
CA VAL A 73 -3.42 10.58 -9.34
C VAL A 73 -2.44 10.85 -10.48
N ASP A 74 -1.16 10.84 -10.17
CA ASP A 74 -0.11 11.10 -11.17
C ASP A 74 0.19 9.86 -12.03
N LYS A 75 0.04 8.66 -11.47
CA LYS A 75 0.32 7.43 -12.23
C LYS A 75 -0.46 6.22 -11.73
N ILE A 76 -1.10 5.53 -12.64
CA ILE A 76 -1.79 4.25 -12.40
C ILE A 76 -0.90 3.12 -12.92
N ILE A 77 -0.66 2.12 -12.08
CA ILE A 77 0.05 0.89 -12.43
C ILE A 77 -0.89 -0.28 -12.24
N ILE A 78 -0.89 -1.23 -13.18
CA ILE A 78 -1.81 -2.36 -13.13
C ILE A 78 -1.16 -3.55 -12.43
N ASN A 79 -1.90 -4.10 -11.46
CA ASN A 79 -1.63 -5.39 -10.85
C ASN A 79 -2.15 -6.52 -11.75
N TYR A 80 -1.26 -7.38 -12.21
CA TYR A 80 -1.57 -8.52 -13.06
C TYR A 80 -1.70 -9.81 -12.23
N LYS A 81 -2.83 -10.00 -11.56
CA LYS A 81 -3.07 -11.11 -10.61
C LYS A 81 -2.71 -12.50 -11.13
N ASN A 82 -2.91 -12.75 -12.43
CA ASN A 82 -2.70 -14.06 -13.06
C ASN A 82 -1.51 -14.08 -14.05
N ASN A 83 -0.68 -13.05 -14.04
CA ASN A 83 0.51 -12.95 -14.89
C ASN A 83 1.70 -12.52 -14.05
N ILE A 84 2.51 -13.50 -13.62
CA ILE A 84 3.66 -13.27 -12.73
C ILE A 84 4.69 -12.34 -13.40
N PHE A 85 4.96 -12.49 -14.68
CA PHE A 85 5.92 -11.63 -15.39
C PHE A 85 5.40 -10.20 -15.52
N GLY A 86 4.11 -10.02 -15.84
CA GLY A 86 3.48 -8.71 -15.88
C GLY A 86 3.45 -8.03 -14.52
N ASP A 87 3.14 -8.78 -13.45
CA ASP A 87 3.14 -8.26 -12.08
C ASP A 87 4.56 -7.85 -11.68
N LEU A 88 5.56 -8.70 -11.89
CA LEU A 88 6.95 -8.39 -11.58
C LEU A 88 7.46 -7.16 -12.35
N SER A 89 7.16 -7.06 -13.65
CA SER A 89 7.50 -5.87 -14.45
C SER A 89 6.88 -4.59 -13.86
N SER A 90 5.62 -4.64 -13.43
CA SER A 90 4.93 -3.52 -12.78
C SER A 90 5.58 -3.12 -11.44
N LEU A 91 5.97 -4.11 -10.62
CA LEU A 91 6.64 -3.88 -9.35
C LEU A 91 8.05 -3.28 -9.53
N LEU A 92 8.79 -3.75 -10.53
CA LEU A 92 10.11 -3.19 -10.86
C LEU A 92 10.02 -1.76 -11.40
N LYS A 93 8.97 -1.44 -12.18
CA LYS A 93 8.68 -0.06 -12.59
C LYS A 93 8.41 0.84 -11.37
N LEU A 94 7.66 0.34 -10.37
CA LEU A 94 7.42 1.05 -9.11
C LEU A 94 8.70 1.25 -8.31
N ARG A 95 9.54 0.22 -8.20
CA ARG A 95 10.85 0.31 -7.53
C ARG A 95 11.73 1.43 -8.10
N LYS A 96 11.73 1.57 -9.44
CA LYS A 96 12.47 2.64 -10.13
C LYS A 96 11.97 4.05 -9.79
N GLN A 97 10.70 4.20 -9.35
CA GLN A 97 10.13 5.48 -8.93
C GLN A 97 10.64 5.94 -7.56
N LYS A 98 11.42 5.13 -6.84
CA LYS A 98 11.94 5.44 -5.50
C LYS A 98 10.82 5.89 -4.56
N ILE A 99 9.86 5.02 -4.33
CA ILE A 99 8.69 5.28 -3.48
C ILE A 99 9.16 5.61 -2.06
N ASP A 100 8.74 6.76 -1.54
CA ASP A 100 9.06 7.19 -0.18
C ASP A 100 8.11 6.53 0.83
N VAL A 101 6.80 6.59 0.57
CA VAL A 101 5.78 6.02 1.44
C VAL A 101 4.88 5.08 0.65
N CYS A 102 4.64 3.90 1.18
CA CYS A 102 3.65 2.97 0.65
C CYS A 102 2.52 2.77 1.65
N VAL A 103 1.28 2.96 1.19
CA VAL A 103 0.06 2.75 1.97
C VAL A 103 -0.60 1.46 1.51
N GLU A 104 -0.82 0.53 2.46
CA GLU A 104 -1.39 -0.78 2.19
C GLU A 104 -2.63 -0.99 3.08
N PHE A 105 -3.72 -1.49 2.49
CA PHE A 105 -5.06 -1.51 3.11
C PHE A 105 -5.57 -2.91 3.46
N ASP A 106 -4.78 -3.96 3.31
CA ASP A 106 -5.22 -5.31 3.65
C ASP A 106 -5.34 -5.50 5.17
N HIS A 107 -6.49 -5.95 5.65
CA HIS A 107 -6.76 -6.21 7.08
C HIS A 107 -6.06 -7.47 7.61
N SER A 108 -5.68 -8.38 6.75
CA SER A 108 -5.04 -9.63 7.15
C SER A 108 -3.62 -9.74 6.61
N VAL A 109 -2.85 -10.65 7.18
CA VAL A 109 -1.51 -10.98 6.67
C VAL A 109 -1.64 -11.65 5.30
N ILE A 110 -1.23 -10.96 4.25
CA ILE A 110 -1.28 -11.44 2.86
C ILE A 110 0.14 -11.63 2.33
N PRO A 111 0.60 -12.87 2.12
CA PRO A 111 1.98 -13.15 1.72
C PRO A 111 2.41 -12.42 0.43
N HIS A 112 1.53 -12.38 -0.57
CA HIS A 112 1.88 -11.72 -1.84
C HIS A 112 1.96 -10.19 -1.70
N ALA A 113 1.21 -9.55 -0.78
CA ALA A 113 1.37 -8.13 -0.48
C ALA A 113 2.74 -7.85 0.14
N ILE A 114 3.17 -8.71 1.08
CA ILE A 114 4.50 -8.62 1.70
C ILE A 114 5.62 -8.76 0.65
N ILE A 115 5.51 -9.73 -0.25
CA ILE A 115 6.48 -9.91 -1.35
C ILE A 115 6.53 -8.67 -2.24
N ARG A 116 5.38 -8.10 -2.61
CA ARG A 116 5.30 -6.87 -3.39
C ARG A 116 5.98 -5.70 -2.70
N LEU A 117 5.69 -5.49 -1.41
CA LEU A 117 6.35 -4.45 -0.62
C LEU A 117 7.87 -4.62 -0.59
N ARG A 118 8.36 -5.86 -0.49
CA ARG A 118 9.80 -6.15 -0.55
C ARG A 118 10.42 -5.86 -1.92
N ILE A 119 9.72 -6.16 -3.00
CA ILE A 119 10.19 -5.86 -4.37
C ILE A 119 10.20 -4.35 -4.61
N ILE A 120 9.14 -3.65 -4.26
CA ILE A 120 9.01 -2.19 -4.43
C ILE A 120 10.03 -1.46 -3.56
N ASN A 121 10.25 -1.94 -2.34
CA ASN A 121 11.21 -1.42 -1.37
C ASN A 121 11.00 0.07 -1.03
N PRO A 122 9.82 0.47 -0.55
CA PRO A 122 9.59 1.86 -0.12
C PRO A 122 10.35 2.17 1.16
N LYS A 123 10.60 3.47 1.44
CA LYS A 123 11.31 3.89 2.67
C LYS A 123 10.45 3.70 3.91
N LYS A 124 9.14 3.96 3.83
CA LYS A 124 8.17 3.75 4.91
C LYS A 124 6.93 3.03 4.41
N ILE A 125 6.35 2.21 5.27
CA ILE A 125 5.14 1.45 4.98
C ILE A 125 4.12 1.73 6.06
N ILE A 126 2.96 2.25 5.63
CA ILE A 126 1.80 2.51 6.47
C ILE A 126 0.74 1.46 6.14
N SER A 127 0.13 0.89 7.15
CA SER A 127 -0.96 -0.06 6.97
C SER A 127 -2.06 0.14 7.99
N ILE A 128 -3.23 -0.41 7.68
CA ILE A 128 -4.30 -0.59 8.67
C ILE A 128 -3.94 -1.74 9.61
N HIS A 129 -4.60 -1.76 10.79
CA HIS A 129 -4.43 -2.85 11.74
C HIS A 129 -4.64 -4.20 11.07
N LYS A 130 -3.72 -5.15 11.31
CA LYS A 130 -3.75 -6.48 10.68
C LYS A 130 -4.17 -7.56 11.67
N ASP A 131 -5.15 -8.34 11.26
CA ASP A 131 -5.50 -9.58 11.94
C ASP A 131 -4.43 -10.65 11.65
N GLY A 132 -4.11 -11.44 12.68
CA GLY A 132 -3.12 -12.51 12.55
C GLY A 132 -3.59 -13.61 11.58
N ARG A 133 -2.64 -14.19 10.85
CA ARG A 133 -2.89 -15.29 9.90
C ARG A 133 -1.63 -16.15 9.73
N TYR A 134 -1.82 -17.42 9.39
CA TYR A 134 -0.73 -18.38 9.15
C TYR A 134 0.25 -18.54 10.34
N GLY A 135 -0.25 -18.40 11.57
CA GLY A 135 0.59 -18.49 12.78
C GLY A 135 1.48 -17.27 13.03
N VAL A 136 1.21 -16.14 12.36
CA VAL A 136 1.88 -14.85 12.58
C VAL A 136 0.86 -13.84 13.09
N ARG A 137 1.15 -13.17 14.20
CA ARG A 137 0.32 -12.08 14.74
C ARG A 137 0.59 -10.79 13.97
N GLY A 138 -0.42 -9.92 13.85
CA GLY A 138 -0.26 -8.61 13.20
C GLY A 138 0.88 -7.78 13.83
N SER A 139 1.03 -7.83 15.16
CA SER A 139 2.09 -7.15 15.91
C SER A 139 3.51 -7.66 15.62
N GLU A 140 3.67 -8.86 15.04
CA GLU A 140 4.97 -9.43 14.66
C GLU A 140 5.46 -8.91 13.30
N LEU A 141 4.62 -8.18 12.56
CA LEU A 141 4.91 -7.69 11.20
C LEU A 141 5.77 -6.42 11.26
N GLN A 142 7.03 -6.58 11.57
CA GLN A 142 7.99 -5.46 11.69
C GLN A 142 8.28 -4.73 10.37
N LEU A 143 7.77 -5.22 9.24
CA LEU A 143 7.87 -4.57 7.94
C LEU A 143 7.14 -3.23 7.90
N TYR A 144 6.05 -3.10 8.65
CA TYR A 144 5.20 -1.92 8.66
C TYR A 144 5.70 -0.92 9.72
N ASP A 145 5.91 0.32 9.30
CA ASP A 145 6.37 1.39 10.20
C ASP A 145 5.24 1.95 11.05
N TYR A 146 4.03 2.01 10.48
CA TYR A 146 2.85 2.56 11.14
C TYR A 146 1.61 1.72 10.86
N PHE A 147 0.78 1.56 11.91
CA PHE A 147 -0.55 0.97 11.81
C PHE A 147 -1.59 1.99 12.27
N THR A 148 -2.73 2.04 11.57
CA THR A 148 -3.90 2.76 12.10
C THR A 148 -4.42 2.06 13.35
N LYS A 149 -4.89 2.85 14.34
CA LYS A 149 -5.55 2.29 15.52
C LYS A 149 -6.85 1.60 15.10
N LYS A 150 -7.15 0.43 15.69
CA LYS A 150 -8.43 -0.24 15.51
C LYS A 150 -9.45 0.49 16.39
N ASP A 151 -10.27 1.34 15.81
CA ASP A 151 -11.43 1.90 16.50
C ASP A 151 -12.65 1.01 16.25
N LYS A 152 -13.13 0.36 17.32
CA LYS A 152 -14.28 -0.54 17.28
C LYS A 152 -15.62 0.19 17.06
N LYS A 153 -15.66 1.52 17.25
CA LYS A 153 -16.87 2.34 17.18
C LYS A 153 -17.00 3.16 15.89
N SER A 154 -15.95 3.27 15.11
CA SER A 154 -15.97 4.06 13.88
C SER A 154 -16.44 3.25 12.68
N HIS A 155 -17.41 3.78 11.95
CA HIS A 155 -17.72 3.30 10.61
C HIS A 155 -16.48 3.44 9.72
N PHE A 156 -16.25 2.50 8.79
CA PHE A 156 -15.08 2.46 7.90
C PHE A 156 -14.75 3.82 7.24
N GLY A 157 -15.76 4.64 6.94
CA GLY A 157 -15.58 5.96 6.36
C GLY A 157 -15.02 7.05 7.30
N LYS A 158 -14.92 6.77 8.63
CA LYS A 158 -14.37 7.70 9.64
C LYS A 158 -12.94 7.34 10.07
N ILE A 159 -12.36 6.26 9.53
CA ILE A 159 -11.02 5.80 9.89
C ILE A 159 -9.93 6.50 9.04
N TRP A 160 -10.36 7.26 8.02
CA TRP A 160 -9.50 7.96 7.04
C TRP A 160 -9.63 9.47 7.09
#